data_cc29563a5d60059f4ba37b3fc34ae0b6
#
_entry.id   cc29563a5d60059f4ba37b3fc34ae0b6
#
_cell.length_a   1.000
_cell.length_b   1.000
_cell.length_c   1.000
_cell.angle_alpha   90.00
_cell.angle_beta   90.00
_cell.angle_gamma   90.00
#
_symmetry.space_group_name_H-M   'P 1'
#
loop_
_entity.id
_entity.type
_entity.pdbx_description
1 polymer ?
#
loop_
_entity_poly.entity_id
_entity_poly.type
_entity_poly.pdbx_seq_one_letter_code
_entity_poly.pdbx_strand_id
1 'polypeptide(L)'
;MRFLPRFGNIPAFNVLGFPVVLMGGLQPRRPWLLWGAGISVAGLLAVGTLQARDSAPPAGVVALAALPAEAQSVHAAIRAGGPFAYAKDGSVFGNRERSLPVQTKGYYREYTVSTPGAADRGARRIVCGGTVPVAPSTCYYTADHYTTFKRITP
;
A
#
# COMPACT_ATOMS: atom_id res chain seq x y z
N MET A 1 -49.56 18.06 -4.77
CA MET A 1 -48.75 19.04 -3.99
C MET A 1 -47.28 18.75 -4.26
N ARG A 2 -46.61 19.63 -5.03
CA ARG A 2 -45.18 19.51 -5.42
C ARG A 2 -44.36 20.38 -4.46
N PHE A 3 -43.42 19.80 -3.75
CA PHE A 3 -42.39 20.55 -3.01
C PHE A 3 -41.10 20.56 -3.79
N LEU A 4 -40.68 21.74 -4.23
CA LEU A 4 -39.34 22.03 -4.80
C LEU A 4 -38.43 22.47 -3.66
N PRO A 5 -37.17 21.98 -3.58
CA PRO A 5 -36.19 22.56 -2.68
C PRO A 5 -35.49 23.78 -3.33
N ARG A 6 -35.38 24.82 -2.52
CA ARG A 6 -34.72 26.11 -2.77
C ARG A 6 -33.22 25.91 -2.93
N PHE A 7 -32.66 26.47 -4.00
CA PHE A 7 -31.24 26.67 -4.17
C PHE A 7 -30.73 27.75 -3.24
N GLY A 8 -29.79 27.43 -2.36
CA GLY A 8 -29.08 28.35 -1.50
C GLY A 8 -27.92 29.03 -2.23
N ASN A 9 -27.81 30.34 -2.04
CA ASN A 9 -26.81 31.27 -2.53
C ASN A 9 -25.38 30.85 -2.14
N ILE A 10 -24.45 30.85 -3.12
CA ILE A 10 -23.01 30.70 -2.91
C ILE A 10 -22.42 32.13 -2.93
N PRO A 11 -21.72 32.59 -1.89
CA PRO A 11 -21.02 33.87 -1.94
C PRO A 11 -19.74 33.80 -2.76
N ALA A 12 -19.56 34.77 -3.64
CA ALA A 12 -18.36 35.00 -4.45
C ALA A 12 -17.15 35.33 -3.57
N PHE A 13 -16.05 34.54 -3.72
CA PHE A 13 -14.77 34.88 -3.12
C PHE A 13 -14.04 35.95 -3.93
N ASN A 14 -13.74 37.04 -3.24
CA ASN A 14 -13.05 38.21 -3.73
C ASN A 14 -11.56 37.88 -3.95
N VAL A 15 -11.06 38.13 -5.18
CA VAL A 15 -9.65 38.03 -5.53
C VAL A 15 -8.97 39.35 -5.12
N LEU A 16 -8.22 39.30 -4.02
CA LEU A 16 -7.38 40.41 -3.61
C LEU A 16 -6.09 40.44 -4.42
N GLY A 17 -5.94 41.47 -5.25
CA GLY A 17 -4.72 41.78 -5.99
C GLY A 17 -3.58 42.19 -5.08
N PHE A 18 -2.38 41.66 -5.32
CA PHE A 18 -1.13 42.12 -4.74
C PHE A 18 -0.53 43.23 -5.61
N PRO A 19 -0.08 44.34 -5.02
CA PRO A 19 0.62 45.38 -5.76
C PRO A 19 2.08 44.94 -6.05
N VAL A 20 2.48 45.05 -7.32
CA VAL A 20 3.87 44.97 -7.76
C VAL A 20 4.59 46.24 -7.38
N VAL A 21 5.52 46.16 -6.44
CA VAL A 21 6.43 47.26 -6.12
C VAL A 21 7.66 47.17 -7.02
N LEU A 22 7.72 48.04 -8.01
CA LEU A 22 8.92 48.34 -8.81
C LEU A 22 9.88 49.20 -7.97
N MET A 23 10.92 48.60 -7.39
CA MET A 23 12.06 49.36 -6.88
C MET A 23 13.20 49.30 -7.90
N GLY A 24 13.34 50.38 -8.64
CA GLY A 24 14.55 50.68 -9.40
C GLY A 24 15.70 51.01 -8.45
N GLY A 25 16.72 50.15 -8.45
CA GLY A 25 17.96 50.38 -7.74
C GLY A 25 19.11 50.58 -8.73
N LEU A 26 19.67 51.80 -8.79
CA LEU A 26 20.88 52.14 -9.54
C LEU A 26 22.05 51.26 -9.06
N GLN A 27 22.71 50.62 -10.01
CA GLN A 27 23.98 49.93 -9.73
C GLN A 27 25.15 50.91 -9.92
N PRO A 28 26.04 51.06 -8.93
CA PRO A 28 27.31 51.72 -9.15
C PRO A 28 28.29 50.75 -9.84
N ARG A 29 28.82 51.21 -10.99
CA ARG A 29 29.93 50.57 -11.70
C ARG A 29 31.18 50.59 -10.83
N ARG A 30 31.72 49.44 -10.55
CA ARG A 30 33.10 49.28 -10.00
C ARG A 30 34.00 48.60 -11.05
N PRO A 31 35.20 49.12 -11.27
CA PRO A 31 36.11 48.57 -12.25
C PRO A 31 36.85 47.36 -11.73
N TRP A 32 37.04 46.43 -12.60
CA TRP A 32 37.88 45.28 -12.70
C TRP A 32 39.25 45.39 -12.02
N LEU A 33 39.62 44.38 -11.33
CA LEU A 33 40.99 43.98 -11.19
C LEU A 33 41.10 42.46 -11.25
N LEU A 34 41.90 42.03 -12.21
CA LEU A 34 42.30 40.66 -12.50
C LEU A 34 42.99 40.02 -11.29
N TRP A 35 42.57 38.86 -10.89
CA TRP A 35 43.46 37.82 -10.33
C TRP A 35 42.80 36.46 -10.52
N GLY A 36 43.45 35.64 -11.34
CA GLY A 36 43.04 34.29 -11.59
C GLY A 36 43.37 33.39 -10.39
N ALA A 37 42.45 32.54 -10.06
CA ALA A 37 42.70 31.27 -9.41
C ALA A 37 41.54 30.36 -9.77
N GLY A 38 41.80 29.42 -10.65
CA GLY A 38 40.83 28.40 -11.03
C GLY A 38 40.53 27.50 -9.84
N ILE A 39 39.30 27.55 -9.37
CA ILE A 39 38.74 26.49 -8.53
C ILE A 39 37.70 25.79 -9.37
N SER A 40 38.09 24.68 -10.00
CA SER A 40 37.20 23.75 -10.62
C SER A 40 36.41 23.07 -9.50
N VAL A 41 35.22 23.59 -9.20
CA VAL A 41 34.26 22.88 -8.36
C VAL A 41 33.66 21.77 -9.24
N ALA A 42 34.25 20.58 -9.18
CA ALA A 42 33.63 19.37 -9.68
C ALA A 42 32.42 19.07 -8.80
N GLY A 43 31.27 19.55 -9.23
CA GLY A 43 29.99 19.21 -8.61
C GLY A 43 29.75 17.70 -8.78
N LEU A 44 30.00 16.91 -7.74
CA LEU A 44 29.50 15.55 -7.64
C LEU A 44 27.96 15.62 -7.57
N LEU A 45 27.31 15.45 -8.69
CA LEU A 45 25.90 15.11 -8.75
C LEU A 45 25.76 13.70 -8.17
N ALA A 46 25.49 13.62 -6.88
CA ALA A 46 25.03 12.38 -6.26
C ALA A 46 23.65 12.05 -6.84
N VAL A 47 23.64 11.30 -7.91
CA VAL A 47 22.42 10.67 -8.43
C VAL A 47 22.03 9.63 -7.39
N GLY A 48 21.18 10.03 -6.44
CA GLY A 48 20.55 9.12 -5.51
C GLY A 48 19.69 8.15 -6.31
N THR A 49 20.16 6.92 -6.47
CA THR A 49 19.34 5.84 -6.99
C THR A 49 18.19 5.62 -6.03
N LEU A 50 17.00 6.06 -6.38
CA LEU A 50 15.76 5.61 -5.76
C LEU A 50 15.67 4.11 -6.02
N GLN A 51 16.20 3.30 -5.08
CA GLN A 51 15.90 1.88 -5.07
C GLN A 51 14.43 1.73 -4.75
N ALA A 52 13.63 1.43 -5.77
CA ALA A 52 12.31 0.90 -5.54
C ALA A 52 12.49 -0.32 -4.61
N ARG A 53 11.86 -0.27 -3.43
CA ARG A 53 11.79 -1.44 -2.56
C ARG A 53 10.90 -2.45 -3.27
N ASP A 54 11.52 -3.31 -4.06
CA ASP A 54 10.85 -4.49 -4.58
C ASP A 54 10.30 -5.26 -3.39
N SER A 55 9.02 -5.64 -3.48
CA SER A 55 8.40 -6.47 -2.46
C SER A 55 9.21 -7.76 -2.35
N ALA A 56 9.73 -8.04 -1.16
CA ALA A 56 10.42 -9.30 -0.94
C ALA A 56 9.46 -10.45 -1.31
N PRO A 57 9.88 -11.43 -2.10
CA PRO A 57 9.05 -12.59 -2.34
C PRO A 57 8.74 -13.27 -0.99
N PRO A 58 7.53 -13.83 -0.83
CA PRO A 58 7.18 -14.51 0.43
C PRO A 58 8.22 -15.56 0.76
N ALA A 59 8.63 -15.62 2.03
CA ALA A 59 9.68 -16.51 2.51
C ALA A 59 9.23 -17.97 2.49
N GLY A 60 9.38 -18.64 1.34
CA GLY A 60 9.16 -20.07 1.18
C GLY A 60 7.79 -20.46 0.61
N VAL A 61 7.64 -21.77 0.46
CA VAL A 61 6.48 -22.46 -0.11
C VAL A 61 6.04 -23.52 0.87
N VAL A 62 4.75 -23.83 0.93
CA VAL A 62 4.18 -24.91 1.72
C VAL A 62 3.09 -25.61 0.93
N ALA A 63 3.12 -26.94 0.92
CA ALA A 63 2.04 -27.71 0.34
C ALA A 63 0.76 -27.58 1.18
N LEU A 64 -0.39 -27.49 0.56
CA LEU A 64 -1.68 -27.41 1.25
C LEU A 64 -1.85 -28.57 2.25
N ALA A 65 -1.47 -29.78 1.84
CA ALA A 65 -1.55 -30.96 2.69
C ALA A 65 -0.64 -30.92 3.94
N ALA A 66 0.41 -30.10 3.92
CA ALA A 66 1.32 -29.91 5.06
C ALA A 66 0.84 -28.82 6.04
N LEU A 67 -0.22 -28.10 5.72
CA LEU A 67 -0.82 -27.10 6.61
C LEU A 67 -1.71 -27.79 7.68
N PRO A 68 -1.94 -27.11 8.83
CA PRO A 68 -2.92 -27.57 9.82
C PRO A 68 -4.29 -27.82 9.19
N ALA A 69 -5.05 -28.79 9.72
CA ALA A 69 -6.37 -29.16 9.21
C ALA A 69 -7.34 -27.95 9.14
N GLU A 70 -7.25 -27.05 10.11
CA GLU A 70 -8.02 -25.81 10.12
C GLU A 70 -7.72 -24.92 8.91
N ALA A 71 -6.45 -24.82 8.49
CA ALA A 71 -6.05 -24.07 7.32
C ALA A 71 -6.53 -24.73 6.02
N GLN A 72 -6.47 -26.05 5.94
CA GLN A 72 -7.00 -26.82 4.81
C GLN A 72 -8.52 -26.60 4.66
N SER A 73 -9.26 -26.64 5.78
CA SER A 73 -10.69 -26.41 5.82
C SER A 73 -11.05 -24.99 5.38
N VAL A 74 -10.32 -23.96 5.86
CA VAL A 74 -10.51 -22.57 5.43
C VAL A 74 -10.19 -22.39 3.94
N HIS A 75 -9.12 -23.02 3.44
CA HIS A 75 -8.78 -22.97 2.02
C HIS A 75 -9.89 -23.57 1.14
N ALA A 76 -10.49 -24.69 1.58
CA ALA A 76 -11.65 -25.27 0.90
C ALA A 76 -12.87 -24.35 0.94
N ALA A 77 -13.17 -23.74 2.12
CA ALA A 77 -14.26 -22.78 2.27
C ALA A 77 -14.06 -21.54 1.37
N ILE A 78 -12.84 -21.04 1.18
CA ILE A 78 -12.56 -19.92 0.27
C ILE A 78 -13.00 -20.27 -1.16
N ARG A 79 -12.69 -21.47 -1.64
CA ARG A 79 -13.07 -21.93 -2.96
C ARG A 79 -14.57 -22.22 -3.11
N ALA A 80 -15.24 -22.57 -1.99
CA ALA A 80 -16.70 -22.75 -1.95
C ALA A 80 -17.48 -21.44 -1.77
N GLY A 81 -16.82 -20.32 -1.46
CA GLY A 81 -17.50 -19.05 -1.16
C GLY A 81 -18.06 -18.95 0.26
N GLY A 82 -17.60 -19.80 1.19
CA GLY A 82 -18.05 -19.88 2.57
C GLY A 82 -18.73 -21.21 2.90
N PRO A 83 -19.37 -21.31 4.07
CA PRO A 83 -19.46 -20.27 5.10
C PRO A 83 -18.14 -19.98 5.82
N PHE A 84 -18.01 -18.76 6.36
CA PHE A 84 -16.84 -18.33 7.13
C PHE A 84 -17.22 -18.13 8.61
N ALA A 85 -16.27 -18.44 9.49
CA ALA A 85 -16.50 -18.39 10.93
C ALA A 85 -16.44 -16.97 11.54
N TYR A 86 -15.75 -16.04 10.87
CA TYR A 86 -15.51 -14.72 11.42
C TYR A 86 -16.00 -13.61 10.46
N ALA A 87 -16.58 -12.56 11.01
CA ALA A 87 -17.11 -11.43 10.24
C ALA A 87 -16.05 -10.67 9.43
N LYS A 88 -14.76 -10.83 9.77
CA LYS A 88 -13.64 -10.25 9.04
C LYS A 88 -13.17 -11.09 7.85
N ASP A 89 -13.61 -12.33 7.75
CA ASP A 89 -13.19 -13.20 6.66
C ASP A 89 -13.71 -12.68 5.31
N GLY A 90 -12.85 -12.72 4.30
CA GLY A 90 -13.11 -12.13 2.99
C GLY A 90 -12.89 -10.61 2.91
N SER A 91 -12.50 -9.95 4.00
CA SER A 91 -12.15 -8.52 3.96
C SER A 91 -10.85 -8.28 3.19
N VAL A 92 -10.70 -7.05 2.66
CA VAL A 92 -9.52 -6.67 1.88
C VAL A 92 -8.29 -6.59 2.78
N PHE A 93 -7.24 -7.34 2.42
CA PHE A 93 -5.93 -7.24 3.03
C PHE A 93 -5.11 -6.16 2.31
N GLY A 94 -4.65 -5.15 3.05
CA GLY A 94 -4.04 -3.95 2.48
C GLY A 94 -2.58 -4.08 2.03
N ASN A 95 -1.88 -5.15 2.42
CA ASN A 95 -0.45 -5.39 2.13
C ASN A 95 0.45 -4.14 2.34
N ARG A 96 0.21 -3.38 3.42
CA ARG A 96 0.89 -2.11 3.69
C ARG A 96 2.39 -2.28 3.88
N GLU A 97 2.78 -3.40 4.51
CA GLU A 97 4.18 -3.76 4.78
C GLU A 97 4.87 -4.36 3.54
N ARG A 98 4.14 -4.51 2.42
CA ARG A 98 4.63 -5.11 1.18
C ARG A 98 5.27 -6.50 1.37
N SER A 99 4.76 -7.27 2.34
CA SER A 99 5.20 -8.65 2.62
C SER A 99 4.74 -9.64 1.53
N LEU A 100 3.78 -9.26 0.71
CA LEU A 100 3.35 -9.97 -0.49
C LEU A 100 3.65 -9.14 -1.74
N PRO A 101 3.68 -9.75 -2.95
CA PRO A 101 3.85 -9.02 -4.19
C PRO A 101 2.89 -7.84 -4.31
N VAL A 102 3.37 -6.72 -4.84
CA VAL A 102 2.55 -5.51 -5.01
C VAL A 102 1.45 -5.76 -6.03
N GLN A 103 0.21 -5.45 -5.65
CA GLN A 103 -0.98 -5.60 -6.48
C GLN A 103 -1.92 -4.42 -6.30
N THR A 104 -2.93 -4.31 -7.14
CA THR A 104 -3.96 -3.28 -7.05
C THR A 104 -4.76 -3.41 -5.75
N LYS A 105 -5.30 -2.30 -5.28
CA LYS A 105 -6.15 -2.28 -4.08
C LYS A 105 -7.33 -3.24 -4.25
N GLY A 106 -7.58 -4.07 -3.22
CA GLY A 106 -8.66 -5.05 -3.24
C GLY A 106 -8.30 -6.40 -3.84
N TYR A 107 -7.08 -6.56 -4.41
CA TYR A 107 -6.62 -7.82 -4.96
C TYR A 107 -6.51 -8.92 -3.89
N TYR A 108 -6.02 -8.59 -2.70
CA TYR A 108 -5.85 -9.53 -1.60
C TYR A 108 -7.04 -9.49 -0.64
N ARG A 109 -7.45 -10.70 -0.18
CA ARG A 109 -8.46 -10.89 0.86
C ARG A 109 -7.91 -11.81 1.95
N GLU A 110 -8.24 -11.50 3.22
CA GLU A 110 -7.79 -12.26 4.38
C GLU A 110 -8.88 -13.15 4.93
N TYR A 111 -8.46 -14.29 5.47
CA TYR A 111 -9.33 -15.27 6.10
C TYR A 111 -8.67 -15.81 7.37
N THR A 112 -9.45 -15.98 8.42
CA THR A 112 -8.98 -16.47 9.71
C THR A 112 -8.84 -17.98 9.69
N VAL A 113 -7.68 -18.48 10.11
CA VAL A 113 -7.48 -19.88 10.43
C VAL A 113 -7.56 -20.03 11.94
N SER A 114 -8.50 -20.83 12.41
CA SER A 114 -8.68 -21.06 13.84
C SER A 114 -7.36 -21.57 14.47
N THR A 115 -7.03 -21.01 15.64
CA THR A 115 -5.85 -21.44 16.40
C THR A 115 -6.34 -22.17 17.63
N PRO A 116 -6.14 -23.50 17.75
CA PRO A 116 -6.57 -24.26 18.90
C PRO A 116 -6.03 -23.65 20.20
N GLY A 117 -6.90 -23.48 21.20
CA GLY A 117 -6.56 -22.90 22.49
C GLY A 117 -6.48 -21.37 22.54
N ALA A 118 -6.64 -20.68 21.43
CA ALA A 118 -6.72 -19.22 21.46
C ALA A 118 -8.10 -18.76 21.95
N ALA A 119 -8.12 -17.78 22.87
CA ALA A 119 -9.36 -17.16 23.37
C ALA A 119 -9.98 -16.19 22.37
N ASP A 120 -9.24 -15.79 21.34
CA ASP A 120 -9.64 -14.86 20.27
C ASP A 120 -9.46 -15.49 18.88
N ARG A 121 -9.38 -14.63 17.84
CA ARG A 121 -9.14 -15.07 16.45
C ARG A 121 -7.78 -15.75 16.23
N GLY A 122 -6.87 -15.70 17.21
CA GLY A 122 -5.50 -16.17 17.06
C GLY A 122 -4.71 -15.43 15.98
N ALA A 123 -3.49 -15.89 15.69
CA ALA A 123 -2.59 -15.23 14.76
C ALA A 123 -2.61 -15.80 13.33
N ARG A 124 -3.18 -16.99 13.14
CA ARG A 124 -3.11 -17.70 11.86
C ARG A 124 -4.07 -17.12 10.83
N ARG A 125 -3.59 -16.88 9.59
CA ARG A 125 -4.40 -16.37 8.47
C ARG A 125 -4.05 -17.08 7.18
N ILE A 126 -5.02 -17.10 6.26
CA ILE A 126 -4.79 -17.28 4.83
C ILE A 126 -5.09 -15.95 4.14
N VAL A 127 -4.19 -15.49 3.27
CA VAL A 127 -4.38 -14.33 2.42
C VAL A 127 -4.35 -14.81 0.97
N CYS A 128 -5.45 -14.66 0.27
CA CYS A 128 -5.58 -15.05 -1.13
C CYS A 128 -5.69 -13.85 -2.04
N GLY A 129 -5.03 -13.90 -3.19
CA GLY A 129 -5.03 -12.88 -4.22
C GLY A 129 -5.68 -13.38 -5.52
N GLY A 130 -6.45 -12.50 -6.16
CA GLY A 130 -7.12 -12.76 -7.42
C GLY A 130 -8.28 -11.82 -7.67
N THR A 131 -8.74 -11.77 -8.91
CA THR A 131 -9.90 -10.96 -9.32
C THR A 131 -11.22 -11.58 -8.88
N VAL A 132 -11.26 -12.90 -8.76
CA VAL A 132 -12.46 -13.66 -8.34
C VAL A 132 -12.19 -14.28 -6.97
N PRO A 133 -12.92 -13.87 -5.92
CA PRO A 133 -12.65 -14.33 -4.54
C PRO A 133 -12.69 -15.85 -4.36
N VAL A 134 -13.61 -16.54 -5.04
CA VAL A 134 -13.76 -18.02 -4.95
C VAL A 134 -12.80 -18.78 -5.88
N ALA A 135 -12.11 -18.10 -6.77
CA ALA A 135 -11.11 -18.67 -7.65
C ALA A 135 -9.79 -17.87 -7.58
N PRO A 136 -9.17 -17.82 -6.38
CA PRO A 136 -7.94 -17.04 -6.20
C PRO A 136 -6.81 -17.62 -7.05
N SER A 137 -5.98 -16.72 -7.61
CA SER A 137 -4.81 -17.08 -8.41
C SER A 137 -3.67 -17.61 -7.53
N THR A 138 -3.59 -17.15 -6.29
CA THR A 138 -2.55 -17.54 -5.33
C THR A 138 -3.05 -17.34 -3.91
N CYS A 139 -2.58 -18.20 -2.99
CA CYS A 139 -2.86 -18.07 -1.57
C CYS A 139 -1.57 -18.17 -0.77
N TYR A 140 -1.54 -17.48 0.36
CA TYR A 140 -0.43 -17.46 1.30
C TYR A 140 -0.92 -17.77 2.70
N TYR A 141 -0.15 -18.53 3.44
CA TYR A 141 -0.39 -18.84 4.85
C TYR A 141 0.58 -18.07 5.74
N THR A 142 0.07 -17.55 6.85
CA THR A 142 0.85 -16.97 7.93
C THR A 142 0.41 -17.57 9.28
N ALA A 143 1.37 -17.86 10.15
CA ALA A 143 1.12 -18.36 11.50
C ALA A 143 1.37 -17.28 12.58
N ASP A 144 1.91 -16.13 12.21
CA ASP A 144 2.50 -15.11 13.08
C ASP A 144 1.93 -13.70 12.81
N HIS A 145 0.63 -13.61 12.51
CA HIS A 145 -0.10 -12.37 12.31
C HIS A 145 0.54 -11.45 11.27
N TYR A 146 0.79 -12.02 10.05
CA TYR A 146 1.32 -11.35 8.84
C TYR A 146 2.81 -11.00 8.87
N THR A 147 3.58 -11.48 9.86
CA THR A 147 5.03 -11.24 9.93
C THR A 147 5.75 -12.02 8.84
N THR A 148 5.41 -13.29 8.67
CA THR A 148 5.94 -14.13 7.59
C THR A 148 4.83 -14.77 6.78
N PHE A 149 5.10 -15.00 5.49
CA PHE A 149 4.17 -15.66 4.57
C PHE A 149 4.83 -16.85 3.87
N LYS A 150 4.06 -17.92 3.69
CA LYS A 150 4.43 -19.04 2.84
C LYS A 150 3.40 -19.20 1.73
N ARG A 151 3.83 -19.25 0.48
CA ARG A 151 2.92 -19.47 -0.64
C ARG A 151 2.40 -20.91 -0.58
N ILE A 152 1.08 -21.07 -0.63
CA ILE A 152 0.42 -22.38 -0.64
C ILE A 152 0.51 -22.95 -2.05
N THR A 153 0.92 -24.22 -2.14
CA THR A 153 0.86 -25.01 -3.38
C THR A 153 -0.15 -26.16 -3.20
N PRO A 154 -0.70 -26.67 -4.30
CA PRO A 154 -1.56 -27.85 -4.30
C PRO A 154 -0.95 -29.04 -3.57
#